data_5c0cf8cbb2171f05e59efbda18f06ddb
#
_entry.id   5c0cf8cbb2171f05e59efbda18f06ddb
#
_cell.length_a   1.000
_cell.length_b   1.000
_cell.length_c   1.000
_cell.angle_alpha   90.00
_cell.angle_beta   90.00
_cell.angle_gamma   90.00
#
_symmetry.space_group_name_H-M   'P 1'
#
loop_
_entity.id
_entity.type
_entity.pdbx_description
1 polymer ?
#
loop_
_entity_poly.entity_id
_entity_poly.type
_entity_poly.pdbx_seq_one_letter_code
_entity_poly.pdbx_strand_id
1 'polypeptide(L)'
;MSLPELLELLRESLMNSEFEGKCYLVGGTVRDHLLGEKDFSDIDITVEVPEGGIKLAQHLAKLWQVEVLKVSDQFGTASFHYRGCNFDFACTRKERYLKGSRFPIVSFGTLQEDVYRRDFTINSLLLNIANGEILDLSGRGLPDLKAGIIRCLKEPAISMQEDPLRILRARRFAQRFGVEIEAELALAIKKYAPLVDKLSQKRVKAELELLK
;
A
#
# COMPACT_ATOMS: atom_id res chain seq x y z
N MET A 1 -0.34 8.77 16.33
CA MET A 1 0.62 9.83 15.87
C MET A 1 -0.07 10.63 14.79
N SER A 2 -0.10 11.95 14.91
CA SER A 2 -0.67 12.83 13.88
C SER A 2 0.25 12.91 12.63
N LEU A 3 -0.32 13.27 11.46
CA LEU A 3 0.48 13.38 10.23
C LEU A 3 1.60 14.44 10.34
N PRO A 4 1.36 15.64 10.90
CA PRO A 4 2.45 16.61 11.07
C PRO A 4 3.61 16.09 11.91
N GLU A 5 3.31 15.47 13.07
CA GLU A 5 4.33 14.84 13.93
C GLU A 5 5.10 13.74 13.21
N LEU A 6 4.40 12.89 12.44
CA LEU A 6 5.00 11.83 11.65
C LEU A 6 5.95 12.37 10.58
N LEU A 7 5.52 13.39 9.84
CA LEU A 7 6.33 14.00 8.79
C LEU A 7 7.57 14.70 9.35
N GLU A 8 7.43 15.42 10.46
CA GLU A 8 8.56 16.07 11.15
C GLU A 8 9.59 15.02 11.60
N LEU A 9 9.14 14.00 12.33
CA LEU A 9 9.98 12.90 12.79
C LEU A 9 10.74 12.21 11.64
N LEU A 10 10.04 11.90 10.54
CA LEU A 10 10.66 11.25 9.38
C LEU A 10 11.62 12.18 8.65
N ARG A 11 11.28 13.45 8.44
CA ARG A 11 12.17 14.43 7.78
C ARG A 11 13.48 14.59 8.52
N GLU A 12 13.42 14.78 9.83
CA GLU A 12 14.61 14.88 10.67
C GLU A 12 15.48 13.62 10.58
N SER A 13 14.83 12.45 10.62
CA SER A 13 15.53 11.16 10.57
C SER A 13 16.14 10.83 9.20
N LEU A 14 15.62 11.40 8.12
CA LEU A 14 16.06 11.13 6.75
C LEU A 14 17.02 12.18 6.19
N MET A 15 17.15 13.31 6.87
CA MET A 15 18.01 14.43 6.45
C MET A 15 19.47 13.99 6.29
N ASN A 16 20.10 14.38 5.18
CA ASN A 16 21.47 14.00 4.81
C ASN A 16 21.72 12.49 4.67
N SER A 17 20.66 11.67 4.55
CA SER A 17 20.78 10.24 4.28
C SER A 17 20.58 9.92 2.79
N GLU A 18 20.93 8.69 2.37
CA GLU A 18 20.65 8.21 1.01
C GLU A 18 19.15 8.13 0.69
N PHE A 19 18.28 8.21 1.69
CA PHE A 19 16.81 8.10 1.60
C PHE A 19 16.12 9.45 1.45
N GLU A 20 16.82 10.56 1.66
CA GLU A 20 16.26 11.90 1.57
C GLU A 20 15.61 12.14 0.18
N GLY A 21 14.36 12.61 0.18
CA GLY A 21 13.59 12.86 -1.03
C GLY A 21 13.06 11.62 -1.76
N LYS A 22 13.41 10.40 -1.32
CA LYS A 22 13.04 9.14 -1.98
C LYS A 22 12.04 8.29 -1.20
N CYS A 23 11.49 8.82 -0.10
CA CYS A 23 10.55 8.14 0.78
C CYS A 23 9.16 8.71 0.67
N TYR A 24 8.16 7.83 0.66
CA TYR A 24 6.76 8.20 0.49
C TYR A 24 5.89 7.43 1.49
N LEU A 25 4.98 8.14 2.17
CA LEU A 25 3.83 7.48 2.81
C LEU A 25 2.89 6.98 1.72
N VAL A 26 2.26 5.82 1.95
CA VAL A 26 1.44 5.16 0.92
C VAL A 26 0.18 4.52 1.50
N GLY A 27 -0.70 4.07 0.64
CA GLY A 27 -1.82 3.20 1.01
C GLY A 27 -2.85 3.85 1.92
N GLY A 28 -3.14 3.13 3.02
CA GLY A 28 -4.16 3.54 3.99
C GLY A 28 -3.87 4.89 4.63
N THR A 29 -2.64 5.14 5.02
CA THR A 29 -2.21 6.38 5.70
C THR A 29 -2.57 7.62 4.88
N VAL A 30 -2.25 7.63 3.57
CA VAL A 30 -2.51 8.80 2.71
C VAL A 30 -4.00 8.95 2.43
N ARG A 31 -4.69 7.84 2.09
CA ARG A 31 -6.13 7.84 1.85
C ARG A 31 -6.91 8.32 3.09
N ASP A 32 -6.64 7.75 4.24
CA ASP A 32 -7.39 8.03 5.47
C ASP A 32 -7.13 9.47 5.95
N HIS A 33 -5.89 10.00 5.75
CA HIS A 33 -5.60 11.42 5.95
C HIS A 33 -6.48 12.32 5.07
N LEU A 34 -6.60 12.01 3.78
CA LEU A 34 -7.43 12.78 2.85
C LEU A 34 -8.94 12.69 3.16
N LEU A 35 -9.36 11.61 3.84
CA LEU A 35 -10.71 11.45 4.37
C LEU A 35 -10.93 12.14 5.74
N GLY A 36 -9.89 12.76 6.30
CA GLY A 36 -10.00 13.57 7.53
C GLY A 36 -9.55 12.86 8.79
N GLU A 37 -8.99 11.64 8.70
CA GLU A 37 -8.36 10.99 9.85
C GLU A 37 -7.13 11.78 10.32
N LYS A 38 -6.98 11.89 11.63
CA LYS A 38 -5.94 12.73 12.24
C LYS A 38 -4.79 11.93 12.82
N ASP A 39 -5.06 10.73 13.29
CA ASP A 39 -4.10 9.88 13.98
C ASP A 39 -3.95 8.53 13.28
N PHE A 40 -2.71 8.07 13.19
CA PHE A 40 -2.34 6.85 12.48
C PHE A 40 -1.58 5.91 13.42
N SER A 41 -1.92 4.63 13.35
CA SER A 41 -1.26 3.52 14.05
C SER A 41 -0.49 2.59 13.13
N ASP A 42 -0.89 2.52 11.86
CA ASP A 42 -0.28 1.68 10.85
C ASP A 42 0.24 2.58 9.72
N ILE A 43 1.56 2.63 9.58
CA ILE A 43 2.28 3.57 8.72
C ILE A 43 3.05 2.78 7.68
N ASP A 44 2.55 2.84 6.44
CA ASP A 44 3.20 2.22 5.28
C ASP A 44 4.13 3.22 4.60
N ILE A 45 5.41 2.86 4.47
CA ILE A 45 6.43 3.66 3.79
C ILE A 45 7.01 2.88 2.61
N THR A 46 6.99 3.49 1.44
CA THR A 46 7.73 2.98 0.28
C THR A 46 8.93 3.86 -0.01
N VAL A 47 10.03 3.24 -0.43
CA VAL A 47 11.27 3.94 -0.73
C VAL A 47 11.81 3.54 -2.10
N GLU A 48 12.13 4.55 -2.92
CA GLU A 48 12.65 4.36 -4.29
C GLU A 48 14.17 4.19 -4.30
N VAL A 49 14.64 3.17 -3.59
CA VAL A 49 16.05 2.76 -3.50
C VAL A 49 16.09 1.22 -3.55
N PRO A 50 17.00 0.59 -4.30
CA PRO A 50 17.16 -0.87 -4.30
C PRO A 50 17.42 -1.41 -2.89
N GLU A 51 16.66 -2.45 -2.50
CA GLU A 51 16.67 -3.04 -1.15
C GLU A 51 16.29 -2.04 -0.04
N GLY A 52 15.77 -0.88 -0.44
CA GLY A 52 15.56 0.27 0.43
C GLY A 52 14.61 0.03 1.58
N GLY A 53 13.63 -0.85 1.45
CA GLY A 53 12.70 -1.15 2.55
C GLY A 53 13.42 -1.67 3.79
N ILE A 54 14.30 -2.65 3.62
CA ILE A 54 15.09 -3.23 4.73
C ILE A 54 16.13 -2.23 5.23
N LYS A 55 16.86 -1.59 4.31
CA LYS A 55 17.91 -0.60 4.65
C LYS A 55 17.33 0.60 5.42
N LEU A 56 16.18 1.12 4.98
CA LEU A 56 15.50 2.23 5.64
C LEU A 56 15.03 1.83 7.05
N ALA A 57 14.40 0.64 7.17
CA ALA A 57 13.98 0.14 8.48
C ALA A 57 15.16 0.02 9.45
N GLN A 58 16.31 -0.52 9.00
CA GLN A 58 17.52 -0.63 9.80
C GLN A 58 18.11 0.75 10.18
N HIS A 59 18.10 1.70 9.24
CA HIS A 59 18.56 3.07 9.48
C HIS A 59 17.73 3.75 10.57
N LEU A 60 16.41 3.74 10.44
CA LEU A 60 15.50 4.35 11.41
C LEU A 60 15.48 3.60 12.75
N ALA A 61 15.53 2.27 12.72
CA ALA A 61 15.59 1.46 13.94
C ALA A 61 16.83 1.78 14.78
N LYS A 62 17.98 1.99 14.13
CA LYS A 62 19.21 2.43 14.80
C LYS A 62 19.07 3.82 15.41
N LEU A 63 18.51 4.78 14.68
CA LEU A 63 18.29 6.14 15.17
C LEU A 63 17.30 6.20 16.33
N TRP A 64 16.22 5.45 16.24
CA TRP A 64 15.13 5.46 17.23
C TRP A 64 15.33 4.43 18.35
N GLN A 65 16.43 3.67 18.32
CA GLN A 65 16.79 2.66 19.32
C GLN A 65 15.70 1.60 19.51
N VAL A 66 15.16 1.08 18.40
CA VAL A 66 14.16 0.00 18.38
C VAL A 66 14.67 -1.21 17.61
N GLU A 67 14.06 -2.37 17.83
CA GLU A 67 14.39 -3.60 17.10
C GLU A 67 13.52 -3.75 15.86
N VAL A 68 14.12 -4.23 14.76
CA VAL A 68 13.38 -4.62 13.56
C VAL A 68 12.71 -5.96 13.84
N LEU A 69 11.37 -5.99 13.83
CA LEU A 69 10.58 -7.16 14.24
C LEU A 69 10.43 -8.22 13.16
N LYS A 70 10.30 -7.78 11.90
CA LYS A 70 10.11 -8.66 10.75
C LYS A 70 10.97 -8.18 9.60
N VAL A 71 11.60 -9.12 8.92
CA VAL A 71 12.35 -8.88 7.68
C VAL A 71 11.93 -9.95 6.68
N SER A 72 11.67 -9.56 5.45
CA SER A 72 11.42 -10.47 4.34
C SER A 72 12.30 -10.10 3.15
N ASP A 73 13.40 -10.81 3.00
CA ASP A 73 14.35 -10.59 1.89
C ASP A 73 13.69 -10.82 0.53
N GLN A 74 12.80 -11.81 0.45
CA GLN A 74 12.07 -12.14 -0.78
C GLN A 74 11.25 -10.96 -1.32
N PHE A 75 10.70 -10.11 -0.44
CA PHE A 75 9.85 -8.99 -0.80
C PHE A 75 10.50 -7.63 -0.56
N GLY A 76 11.72 -7.60 0.01
CA GLY A 76 12.42 -6.37 0.36
C GLY A 76 11.66 -5.53 1.40
N THR A 77 11.00 -6.20 2.36
CA THR A 77 10.17 -5.54 3.36
C THR A 77 10.70 -5.75 4.77
N ALA A 78 10.49 -4.77 5.63
CA ALA A 78 10.80 -4.88 7.06
C ALA A 78 9.76 -4.08 7.85
N SER A 79 9.64 -4.39 9.15
CA SER A 79 8.75 -3.63 10.04
C SER A 79 9.28 -3.55 11.45
N PHE A 80 8.85 -2.50 12.16
CA PHE A 80 9.06 -2.35 13.59
C PHE A 80 7.91 -1.57 14.24
N HIS A 81 7.92 -1.52 15.57
CA HIS A 81 6.96 -0.75 16.36
C HIS A 81 7.67 0.42 17.04
N TYR A 82 7.10 1.64 16.94
CA TYR A 82 7.64 2.83 17.58
C TYR A 82 6.54 3.81 17.97
N ARG A 83 6.60 4.33 19.20
CA ARG A 83 5.63 5.29 19.77
C ARG A 83 4.16 4.89 19.57
N GLY A 84 3.84 3.61 19.77
CA GLY A 84 2.48 3.10 19.61
C GLY A 84 2.02 2.89 18.15
N CYS A 85 2.92 3.03 17.19
CA CYS A 85 2.64 2.85 15.76
C CYS A 85 3.43 1.68 15.18
N ASN A 86 2.81 0.94 14.26
CA ASN A 86 3.47 -0.04 13.41
C ASN A 86 4.03 0.67 12.18
N PHE A 87 5.28 0.47 11.88
CA PHE A 87 5.94 0.98 10.67
C PHE A 87 6.26 -0.19 9.76
N ASP A 88 5.70 -0.19 8.56
CA ASP A 88 5.96 -1.15 7.50
C ASP A 88 6.71 -0.48 6.35
N PHE A 89 7.85 -1.06 5.99
CA PHE A 89 8.76 -0.53 4.97
C PHE A 89 8.84 -1.48 3.79
N ALA A 90 8.76 -0.92 2.59
CA ALA A 90 8.96 -1.65 1.35
C ALA A 90 9.79 -0.81 0.36
N CYS A 91 10.59 -1.44 -0.51
CA CYS A 91 11.09 -0.73 -1.68
C CYS A 91 10.02 -0.69 -2.78
N THR A 92 10.11 0.29 -3.67
CA THR A 92 9.33 0.30 -4.91
C THR A 92 9.64 -0.96 -5.70
N ARG A 93 8.60 -1.59 -6.24
CA ARG A 93 8.79 -2.84 -6.97
C ARG A 93 7.84 -2.97 -8.16
N LYS A 94 8.28 -3.74 -9.14
CA LYS A 94 7.45 -4.25 -10.21
C LYS A 94 7.20 -5.74 -10.02
N GLU A 95 6.05 -6.17 -10.47
CA GLU A 95 5.60 -7.55 -10.41
C GLU A 95 5.33 -8.07 -11.83
N ARG A 96 5.87 -9.25 -12.14
CA ARG A 96 5.60 -9.95 -13.39
C ARG A 96 5.01 -11.30 -13.09
N TYR A 97 3.77 -11.52 -13.52
CA TYR A 97 3.10 -12.79 -13.39
C TYR A 97 3.45 -13.71 -14.55
N LEU A 98 3.88 -14.93 -14.25
CA LEU A 98 4.05 -15.98 -15.25
C LEU A 98 2.69 -16.63 -15.53
N LYS A 99 2.47 -17.08 -16.78
CA LYS A 99 1.25 -17.78 -17.16
C LYS A 99 1.01 -19.00 -16.27
N GLY A 100 -0.13 -19.03 -15.58
CA GLY A 100 -0.48 -20.12 -14.65
C GLY A 100 0.08 -20.00 -13.23
N SER A 101 0.90 -18.99 -12.93
CA SER A 101 1.39 -18.71 -11.57
C SER A 101 0.66 -17.50 -10.98
N ARG A 102 0.19 -17.67 -9.74
CA ARG A 102 -0.34 -16.57 -8.92
C ARG A 102 0.74 -15.85 -8.11
N PHE A 103 1.97 -16.37 -8.14
CA PHE A 103 3.08 -15.74 -7.44
C PHE A 103 3.87 -14.92 -8.45
N PRO A 104 3.95 -13.59 -8.27
CA PRO A 104 4.73 -12.74 -9.14
C PRO A 104 6.23 -12.95 -8.92
N ILE A 105 7.00 -12.76 -10.00
CA ILE A 105 8.41 -12.46 -9.88
C ILE A 105 8.51 -10.99 -9.51
N VAL A 106 9.14 -10.71 -8.38
CA VAL A 106 9.31 -9.37 -7.84
C VAL A 106 10.72 -8.88 -8.15
N SER A 107 10.84 -7.63 -8.59
CA SER A 107 12.12 -6.94 -8.75
C SER A 107 11.95 -5.46 -8.41
N PHE A 108 13.07 -4.77 -8.14
CA PHE A 108 13.05 -3.32 -7.97
C PHE A 108 12.41 -2.65 -9.19
N GLY A 109 11.58 -1.65 -8.94
CA GLY A 109 10.84 -0.91 -9.95
C GLY A 109 10.79 0.58 -9.63
N THR A 110 10.32 1.37 -10.58
CA THR A 110 10.04 2.79 -10.39
C THR A 110 8.80 2.99 -9.51
N LEU A 111 8.63 4.20 -9.00
CA LEU A 111 7.44 4.60 -8.25
C LEU A 111 6.15 4.38 -9.07
N GLN A 112 6.18 4.67 -10.38
CA GLN A 112 5.08 4.41 -11.30
C GLN A 112 4.72 2.93 -11.38
N GLU A 113 5.71 2.04 -11.53
CA GLU A 113 5.49 0.59 -11.57
C GLU A 113 4.92 0.07 -10.24
N ASP A 114 5.38 0.62 -9.11
CA ASP A 114 4.86 0.27 -7.78
C ASP A 114 3.40 0.68 -7.59
N VAL A 115 3.02 1.85 -8.09
CA VAL A 115 1.62 2.31 -8.06
C VAL A 115 0.73 1.35 -8.86
N TYR A 116 1.09 1.02 -10.10
CA TYR A 116 0.23 0.22 -10.97
C TYR A 116 0.10 -1.26 -10.60
N ARG A 117 0.90 -1.79 -9.66
CA ARG A 117 0.69 -3.14 -9.11
C ARG A 117 -0.33 -3.19 -7.98
N ARG A 118 -0.70 -2.02 -7.39
CA ARG A 118 -1.65 -1.94 -6.27
C ARG A 118 -3.06 -2.32 -6.71
N ASP A 119 -3.96 -2.44 -5.74
CA ASP A 119 -5.33 -2.90 -5.96
C ASP A 119 -6.23 -1.81 -6.56
N PHE A 120 -6.42 -0.71 -5.84
CA PHE A 120 -7.40 0.33 -6.20
C PHE A 120 -6.76 1.71 -6.26
N THR A 121 -7.36 2.57 -7.09
CA THR A 121 -6.91 3.95 -7.30
C THR A 121 -6.82 4.75 -6.01
N ILE A 122 -7.80 4.62 -5.12
CA ILE A 122 -7.82 5.31 -3.82
C ILE A 122 -6.70 4.88 -2.86
N ASN A 123 -6.10 3.71 -3.06
CA ASN A 123 -5.00 3.17 -2.27
C ASN A 123 -3.63 3.37 -2.94
N SER A 124 -3.60 4.06 -4.08
CA SER A 124 -2.37 4.29 -4.86
C SER A 124 -1.77 5.67 -4.65
N LEU A 125 -2.42 6.50 -3.86
CA LEU A 125 -1.94 7.83 -3.52
C LEU A 125 -0.68 7.74 -2.67
N LEU A 126 0.24 8.66 -2.93
CA LEU A 126 1.53 8.75 -2.27
C LEU A 126 1.65 10.15 -1.64
N LEU A 127 2.34 10.24 -0.52
CA LEU A 127 2.73 11.53 0.05
C LEU A 127 4.26 11.56 0.19
N ASN A 128 4.90 12.46 -0.52
CA ASN A 128 6.35 12.64 -0.44
C ASN A 128 6.71 13.20 0.94
N ILE A 129 7.52 12.45 1.70
CA ILE A 129 7.87 12.81 3.08
C ILE A 129 8.66 14.11 3.14
N ALA A 130 9.55 14.37 2.16
CA ALA A 130 10.44 15.52 2.20
C ALA A 130 9.69 16.86 2.05
N ASN A 131 8.74 16.95 1.11
CA ASN A 131 8.04 18.21 0.80
C ASN A 131 6.54 18.21 1.16
N GLY A 132 5.97 17.04 1.50
CA GLY A 132 4.54 16.91 1.84
C GLY A 132 3.60 16.89 0.62
N GLU A 133 4.14 16.81 -0.60
CA GLU A 133 3.35 16.77 -1.82
C GLU A 133 2.61 15.44 -1.96
N ILE A 134 1.32 15.51 -2.31
CA ILE A 134 0.52 14.34 -2.64
C ILE A 134 0.64 14.05 -4.14
N LEU A 135 1.07 12.84 -4.45
CA LEU A 135 1.26 12.37 -5.81
C LEU A 135 0.15 11.37 -6.18
N ASP A 136 -0.56 11.66 -7.25
CA ASP A 136 -1.51 10.75 -7.90
C ASP A 136 -0.98 10.35 -9.28
N LEU A 137 -0.09 9.35 -9.30
CA LEU A 137 0.56 8.91 -10.54
C LEU A 137 -0.41 8.18 -11.48
N SER A 138 -1.59 7.79 -11.01
CA SER A 138 -2.65 7.23 -11.85
C SER A 138 -3.53 8.31 -12.50
N GLY A 139 -3.54 9.51 -11.94
CA GLY A 139 -4.44 10.61 -12.29
C GLY A 139 -5.91 10.34 -11.94
N ARG A 140 -6.19 9.22 -11.22
CA ARG A 140 -7.56 8.80 -10.86
C ARG A 140 -7.77 8.66 -9.37
N GLY A 141 -6.71 8.52 -8.57
CA GLY A 141 -6.82 8.29 -7.13
C GLY A 141 -7.56 9.40 -6.40
N LEU A 142 -7.17 10.66 -6.62
CA LEU A 142 -7.85 11.82 -6.00
C LEU A 142 -9.29 12.01 -6.53
N PRO A 143 -9.57 11.96 -7.85
CA PRO A 143 -10.93 12.01 -8.37
C PRO A 143 -11.83 10.90 -7.82
N ASP A 144 -11.37 9.64 -7.81
CA ASP A 144 -12.15 8.50 -7.34
C ASP A 144 -12.40 8.57 -5.83
N LEU A 145 -11.41 9.04 -5.05
CA LEU A 145 -11.57 9.25 -3.61
C LEU A 145 -12.65 10.30 -3.32
N LYS A 146 -12.63 11.42 -4.06
CA LYS A 146 -13.63 12.48 -3.94
C LYS A 146 -15.01 12.04 -4.39
N ALA A 147 -15.08 11.22 -5.45
CA ALA A 147 -16.35 10.71 -5.99
C ALA A 147 -16.92 9.54 -5.18
N GLY A 148 -16.15 8.95 -4.25
CA GLY A 148 -16.56 7.76 -3.52
C GLY A 148 -16.63 6.51 -4.40
N ILE A 149 -15.61 6.26 -5.21
CA ILE A 149 -15.58 5.14 -6.17
C ILE A 149 -14.41 4.21 -5.88
N ILE A 150 -14.66 2.90 -5.82
CA ILE A 150 -13.65 1.85 -5.84
C ILE A 150 -13.40 1.42 -7.28
N ARG A 151 -12.21 1.71 -7.79
CA ARG A 151 -11.76 1.40 -9.15
C ARG A 151 -10.39 0.71 -9.13
N CYS A 152 -10.17 -0.26 -10.00
CA CYS A 152 -8.85 -0.87 -10.21
C CYS A 152 -7.89 0.08 -10.94
N LEU A 153 -6.59 -0.08 -10.65
CA LEU A 153 -5.52 0.60 -11.39
C LEU A 153 -5.26 -0.02 -12.76
N LYS A 154 -5.46 -1.33 -12.87
CA LYS A 154 -5.41 -2.10 -14.12
C LYS A 154 -6.83 -2.45 -14.56
N GLU A 155 -6.93 -3.05 -15.75
CA GLU A 155 -8.17 -3.69 -16.19
C GLU A 155 -8.71 -4.62 -15.09
N PRO A 156 -10.00 -4.50 -14.71
CA PRO A 156 -10.56 -5.27 -13.60
C PRO A 156 -10.41 -6.80 -13.76
N ALA A 157 -10.56 -7.31 -14.99
CA ALA A 157 -10.41 -8.73 -15.27
C ALA A 157 -8.98 -9.24 -14.96
N ILE A 158 -7.97 -8.48 -15.36
CA ILE A 158 -6.55 -8.79 -15.08
C ILE A 158 -6.30 -8.70 -13.58
N SER A 159 -6.76 -7.63 -12.94
CA SER A 159 -6.57 -7.38 -11.52
C SER A 159 -7.12 -8.51 -10.65
N MET A 160 -8.34 -9.01 -10.95
CA MET A 160 -8.97 -10.09 -10.18
C MET A 160 -8.30 -11.45 -10.43
N GLN A 161 -7.69 -11.67 -11.59
CA GLN A 161 -6.95 -12.89 -11.88
C GLN A 161 -5.54 -12.90 -11.24
N GLU A 162 -4.87 -11.75 -11.18
CA GLU A 162 -3.57 -11.59 -10.51
C GLU A 162 -3.69 -11.87 -9.01
N ASP A 163 -4.64 -11.26 -8.32
CA ASP A 163 -4.91 -11.54 -6.89
C ASP A 163 -6.42 -11.53 -6.60
N PRO A 164 -7.06 -12.71 -6.53
CA PRO A 164 -8.49 -12.81 -6.22
C PRO A 164 -8.88 -12.26 -4.84
N LEU A 165 -7.93 -12.03 -3.92
CA LEU A 165 -8.21 -11.38 -2.64
C LEU A 165 -8.75 -9.96 -2.83
N ARG A 166 -8.40 -9.29 -3.94
CA ARG A 166 -8.91 -7.97 -4.30
C ARG A 166 -10.44 -7.94 -4.41
N ILE A 167 -11.09 -9.07 -4.69
CA ILE A 167 -12.56 -9.20 -4.69
C ILE A 167 -13.13 -8.92 -3.30
N LEU A 168 -12.55 -9.52 -2.27
CA LEU A 168 -12.96 -9.31 -0.88
C LEU A 168 -12.60 -7.89 -0.42
N ARG A 169 -11.42 -7.43 -0.77
CA ARG A 169 -10.93 -6.07 -0.46
C ARG A 169 -11.84 -4.98 -1.07
N ALA A 170 -12.27 -5.14 -2.32
CA ALA A 170 -13.20 -4.20 -2.96
C ALA A 170 -14.51 -4.08 -2.18
N ARG A 171 -15.10 -5.21 -1.78
CA ARG A 171 -16.32 -5.24 -0.98
C ARG A 171 -16.10 -4.61 0.39
N ARG A 172 -14.99 -4.94 1.05
CA ARG A 172 -14.63 -4.37 2.35
C ARG A 172 -14.46 -2.85 2.29
N PHE A 173 -13.74 -2.33 1.32
CA PHE A 173 -13.56 -0.88 1.19
C PHE A 173 -14.87 -0.19 0.83
N ALA A 174 -15.68 -0.76 -0.06
CA ALA A 174 -17.00 -0.21 -0.38
C ALA A 174 -17.90 -0.11 0.87
N GLN A 175 -17.93 -1.17 1.69
CA GLN A 175 -18.70 -1.18 2.93
C GLN A 175 -18.11 -0.22 3.98
N ARG A 176 -16.77 -0.28 4.21
CA ARG A 176 -16.10 0.55 5.22
C ARG A 176 -16.27 2.05 4.99
N PHE A 177 -16.21 2.48 3.74
CA PHE A 177 -16.27 3.90 3.38
C PHE A 177 -17.65 4.36 2.91
N GLY A 178 -18.63 3.43 2.75
CA GLY A 178 -19.93 3.75 2.22
C GLY A 178 -19.89 4.25 0.77
N VAL A 179 -19.00 3.69 -0.05
CA VAL A 179 -18.72 4.13 -1.43
C VAL A 179 -19.08 3.06 -2.46
N GLU A 180 -19.21 3.48 -3.73
CA GLU A 180 -19.63 2.60 -4.80
C GLU A 180 -18.46 1.83 -5.43
N ILE A 181 -18.75 0.62 -5.91
CA ILE A 181 -17.84 -0.13 -6.77
C ILE A 181 -18.15 0.22 -8.22
N GLU A 182 -17.11 0.63 -8.98
CA GLU A 182 -17.26 0.91 -10.41
C GLU A 182 -17.93 -0.24 -11.17
N ALA A 183 -18.79 0.07 -12.15
CA ALA A 183 -19.60 -0.92 -12.86
C ALA A 183 -18.77 -2.04 -13.52
N GLU A 184 -17.65 -1.71 -14.18
CA GLU A 184 -16.77 -2.70 -14.81
C GLU A 184 -16.11 -3.60 -13.76
N LEU A 185 -15.68 -3.03 -12.62
CA LEU A 185 -15.15 -3.78 -11.51
C LEU A 185 -16.20 -4.69 -10.88
N ALA A 186 -17.44 -4.23 -10.72
CA ALA A 186 -18.55 -5.04 -10.20
C ALA A 186 -18.85 -6.27 -11.09
N LEU A 187 -18.82 -6.08 -12.41
CA LEU A 187 -18.95 -7.19 -13.38
C LEU A 187 -17.79 -8.18 -13.26
N ALA A 188 -16.55 -7.69 -13.14
CA ALA A 188 -15.39 -8.54 -12.95
C ALA A 188 -15.45 -9.32 -11.62
N ILE A 189 -15.82 -8.67 -10.53
CA ILE A 189 -16.04 -9.32 -9.22
C ILE A 189 -17.02 -10.47 -9.33
N LYS A 190 -18.17 -10.25 -9.99
CA LYS A 190 -19.18 -11.32 -10.20
C LYS A 190 -18.61 -12.47 -11.01
N LYS A 191 -17.93 -12.18 -12.11
CA LYS A 191 -17.35 -13.19 -13.01
C LYS A 191 -16.25 -14.03 -12.36
N TYR A 192 -15.38 -13.39 -11.57
CA TYR A 192 -14.18 -14.02 -10.99
C TYR A 192 -14.36 -14.44 -9.53
N ALA A 193 -15.55 -14.26 -8.94
CA ALA A 193 -15.86 -14.69 -7.57
C ALA A 193 -15.39 -16.12 -7.23
N PRO A 194 -15.56 -17.14 -8.12
CA PRO A 194 -15.12 -18.51 -7.83
C PRO A 194 -13.59 -18.66 -7.62
N LEU A 195 -12.78 -17.66 -8.02
CA LEU A 195 -11.35 -17.71 -7.76
C LEU A 195 -10.99 -17.52 -6.28
N VAL A 196 -11.89 -16.94 -5.49
CA VAL A 196 -11.70 -16.76 -4.03
C VAL A 196 -11.57 -18.11 -3.34
N ASP A 197 -12.28 -19.14 -3.80
CA ASP A 197 -12.24 -20.49 -3.23
C ASP A 197 -10.85 -21.16 -3.38
N LYS A 198 -10.02 -20.64 -4.29
CA LYS A 198 -8.63 -21.11 -4.51
C LYS A 198 -7.62 -20.42 -3.56
N LEU A 199 -8.02 -19.44 -2.80
CA LEU A 199 -7.16 -18.77 -1.82
C LEU A 199 -7.02 -19.62 -0.54
N SER A 200 -5.91 -19.41 0.17
CA SER A 200 -5.77 -20.03 1.48
C SER A 200 -6.81 -19.46 2.46
N GLN A 201 -7.42 -20.34 3.25
CA GLN A 201 -8.40 -19.94 4.25
C GLN A 201 -7.86 -18.89 5.22
N LYS A 202 -6.54 -18.95 5.55
CA LYS A 202 -5.89 -17.95 6.39
C LYS A 202 -6.01 -16.53 5.80
N ARG A 203 -5.75 -16.35 4.47
CA ARG A 203 -5.85 -15.04 3.81
C ARG A 203 -7.29 -14.55 3.76
N VAL A 204 -8.23 -15.44 3.41
CA VAL A 204 -9.67 -15.10 3.34
C VAL A 204 -10.17 -14.70 4.73
N LYS A 205 -9.86 -15.48 5.75
CA LYS A 205 -10.29 -15.20 7.14
C LYS A 205 -9.73 -13.86 7.63
N ALA A 206 -8.44 -13.60 7.41
CA ALA A 206 -7.82 -12.34 7.80
C ALA A 206 -8.52 -11.11 7.13
N GLU A 207 -8.88 -11.22 5.85
CA GLU A 207 -9.59 -10.13 5.15
C GLU A 207 -11.03 -9.95 5.64
N LEU A 208 -11.73 -11.05 5.97
CA LEU A 208 -13.09 -11.01 6.51
C LEU A 208 -13.15 -10.50 7.97
N GLU A 209 -12.10 -10.72 8.76
CA GLU A 209 -12.00 -10.18 10.13
C GLU A 209 -11.90 -8.65 10.14
N LEU A 210 -11.34 -8.04 9.09
CA LEU A 210 -11.28 -6.59 8.90
C LEU A 210 -12.64 -5.96 8.49
N LEU A 211 -13.66 -6.78 8.23
CA LEU A 211 -15.03 -6.34 7.94
C LEU A 211 -15.89 -6.13 9.19
N LYS A 212 -15.41 -6.62 10.34
CA LYS A 212 -16.10 -6.51 11.63
C LYS A 212 -15.74 -5.21 12.34
#